data_d853970e0c7572901be41b8eb5e58064
#
_entry.id   d853970e0c7572901be41b8eb5e58064
#
_cell.length_a   1.000
_cell.length_b   1.000
_cell.length_c   1.000
_cell.angle_alpha   90.00
_cell.angle_beta   90.00
_cell.angle_gamma   90.00
#
_symmetry.space_group_name_H-M   'P 1'
#
loop_
_entity.id
_entity.type
_entity.pdbx_description
1 polymer ?
#
loop_
_entity_poly.entity_id
_entity_poly.type
_entity_poly.pdbx_seq_one_letter_code
_entity_poly.pdbx_strand_id
1 'polypeptide(L)'
;MSSWAINNKTTIYVIIAIILFGGLSAYNSMPRESFPEIKETKIYISSLYPGNTAEDVEKLITDPLEDRLKTVSNVIEITSTSQEDYSMIIVEFDENISVDAAKQKVKDEIDAETAGEDWPTFNGAKVEPNAFELSISEEFPILN
;
A
#
# COMPACT_ATOMS: atom_id res chain seq x y z
N MET A 1 -53.37 12.22 27.31
CA MET A 1 -52.03 11.75 27.75
C MET A 1 -51.12 12.86 28.26
N SER A 2 -51.33 14.15 27.92
CA SER A 2 -50.46 15.26 28.36
C SER A 2 -50.61 15.65 29.87
N SER A 3 -51.76 15.46 30.48
CA SER A 3 -52.01 15.81 31.90
C SER A 3 -51.27 14.93 32.90
N TRP A 4 -50.98 13.67 32.54
CA TRP A 4 -50.20 12.76 33.40
C TRP A 4 -48.73 13.19 33.52
N ALA A 5 -48.17 13.67 32.43
CA ALA A 5 -46.79 14.18 32.37
C ALA A 5 -46.57 15.42 33.22
N ILE A 6 -47.58 16.32 33.29
CA ILE A 6 -47.51 17.57 34.07
C ILE A 6 -47.60 17.29 35.56
N ASN A 7 -48.31 16.24 35.98
CA ASN A 7 -48.50 15.90 37.39
C ASN A 7 -47.29 15.11 38.00
N ASN A 8 -46.47 14.47 37.14
CA ASN A 8 -45.32 13.66 37.56
C ASN A 8 -43.99 14.20 37.04
N LYS A 9 -43.67 15.45 37.36
CA LYS A 9 -42.45 16.13 36.91
C LYS A 9 -41.18 15.35 37.23
N THR A 10 -41.11 14.71 38.39
CA THR A 10 -39.97 13.92 38.84
C THR A 10 -39.73 12.69 37.92
N THR A 11 -40.82 12.03 37.51
CA THR A 11 -40.74 10.87 36.63
C THR A 11 -40.18 11.25 35.23
N ILE A 12 -40.56 12.43 34.74
CA ILE A 12 -40.05 12.94 33.46
C ILE A 12 -38.55 13.23 33.54
N TYR A 13 -38.09 13.88 34.62
CA TYR A 13 -36.66 14.14 34.82
C TYR A 13 -35.83 12.85 34.89
N VAL A 14 -36.36 11.82 35.55
CA VAL A 14 -35.71 10.50 35.63
C VAL A 14 -35.60 9.86 34.24
N ILE A 15 -36.67 9.92 33.44
CA ILE A 15 -36.65 9.37 32.08
C ILE A 15 -35.64 10.12 31.20
N ILE A 16 -35.61 11.45 31.27
CA ILE A 16 -34.65 12.26 30.53
C ILE A 16 -33.20 11.92 30.95
N ALA A 17 -32.96 11.76 32.25
CA ALA A 17 -31.65 11.37 32.76
C ALA A 17 -31.21 9.99 32.22
N ILE A 18 -32.11 9.01 32.21
CA ILE A 18 -31.84 7.67 31.67
C ILE A 18 -31.49 7.74 30.18
N ILE A 19 -32.24 8.52 29.40
CA ILE A 19 -31.99 8.69 27.95
C ILE A 19 -30.64 9.36 27.73
N LEU A 20 -30.30 10.40 28.50
CA LEU A 20 -29.02 11.10 28.39
C LEU A 20 -27.85 10.19 28.76
N PHE A 21 -27.93 9.47 29.89
CA PHE A 21 -26.88 8.54 30.30
C PHE A 21 -26.76 7.35 29.33
N GLY A 22 -27.90 6.80 28.88
CA GLY A 22 -27.92 5.72 27.89
C GLY A 22 -27.32 6.16 26.54
N GLY A 23 -27.68 7.35 26.07
CA GLY A 23 -27.12 7.92 24.83
C GLY A 23 -25.62 8.18 24.92
N LEU A 24 -25.17 8.74 26.07
CA LEU A 24 -23.73 9.00 26.27
C LEU A 24 -22.93 7.70 26.40
N SER A 25 -23.49 6.70 27.08
CA SER A 25 -22.88 5.36 27.17
C SER A 25 -22.81 4.67 25.82
N ALA A 26 -23.88 4.71 25.03
CA ALA A 26 -23.91 4.16 23.68
C ALA A 26 -22.90 4.86 22.76
N TYR A 27 -22.77 6.18 22.87
CA TYR A 27 -21.78 6.94 22.09
C TYR A 27 -20.33 6.54 22.43
N ASN A 28 -20.02 6.35 23.71
CA ASN A 28 -18.70 5.91 24.15
C ASN A 28 -18.42 4.44 23.84
N SER A 29 -19.47 3.62 23.69
CA SER A 29 -19.37 2.20 23.35
C SER A 29 -19.38 1.95 21.84
N MET A 30 -19.58 2.98 21.01
CA MET A 30 -19.39 2.84 19.57
C MET A 30 -17.95 2.43 19.31
N PRO A 31 -17.71 1.23 18.79
CA PRO A 31 -16.39 0.87 18.34
C PRO A 31 -16.02 1.91 17.28
N ARG A 32 -15.01 2.70 17.55
CA ARG A 32 -14.34 3.43 16.49
C ARG A 32 -13.65 2.34 15.69
N GLU A 33 -14.33 1.86 14.66
CA GLU A 33 -13.71 0.97 13.71
C GLU A 33 -12.53 1.74 13.10
N SER A 34 -11.37 1.54 13.71
CA SER A 34 -10.15 1.65 12.94
C SER A 34 -10.34 0.62 11.86
N PHE A 35 -10.58 1.06 10.62
CA PHE A 35 -10.41 0.18 9.49
C PHE A 35 -9.09 -0.54 9.74
N PRO A 36 -9.06 -1.90 9.72
CA PRO A 36 -7.79 -2.56 9.79
C PRO A 36 -6.94 -1.91 8.70
N GLU A 37 -5.86 -1.24 9.10
CA GLU A 37 -4.85 -0.82 8.14
C GLU A 37 -4.36 -2.11 7.51
N ILE A 38 -4.91 -2.44 6.36
CA ILE A 38 -4.34 -3.47 5.50
C ILE A 38 -3.02 -2.85 5.05
N LYS A 39 -1.97 -3.15 5.79
CA LYS A 39 -0.61 -2.74 5.44
C LYS A 39 -0.14 -3.65 4.32
N GLU A 40 -0.67 -3.41 3.14
CA GLU A 40 -0.14 -4.04 1.95
C GLU A 40 1.26 -3.46 1.70
N THR A 41 2.28 -4.29 1.91
CA THR A 41 3.66 -3.92 1.63
C THR A 41 3.88 -4.04 0.12
N LYS A 42 3.82 -2.91 -0.59
CA LYS A 42 4.05 -2.85 -2.04
C LYS A 42 5.38 -2.15 -2.34
N ILE A 43 6.21 -2.82 -3.10
CA ILE A 43 7.48 -2.28 -3.60
C ILE A 43 7.33 -2.03 -5.10
N TYR A 44 7.66 -0.83 -5.52
CA TYR A 44 7.64 -0.38 -6.90
C TYR A 44 9.05 -0.40 -7.47
N ILE A 45 9.21 -0.98 -8.66
CA ILE A 45 10.48 -1.04 -9.36
C ILE A 45 10.29 -0.33 -10.70
N SER A 46 11.06 0.73 -10.93
CA SER A 46 11.03 1.46 -12.19
C SER A 46 12.37 1.32 -12.92
N SER A 47 12.32 1.09 -14.21
CA SER A 47 13.51 0.98 -15.07
C SER A 47 13.32 1.85 -16.31
N LEU A 48 14.32 2.64 -16.65
CA LEU A 48 14.36 3.45 -17.85
C LEU A 48 15.32 2.81 -18.86
N TYR A 49 14.82 2.50 -20.06
CA TYR A 49 15.61 1.96 -21.16
C TYR A 49 15.31 2.73 -22.45
N PRO A 50 15.83 3.96 -22.61
CA PRO A 50 15.49 4.87 -23.69
C PRO A 50 15.84 4.34 -25.08
N GLY A 51 14.98 4.62 -26.07
CA GLY A 51 15.16 4.24 -27.47
C GLY A 51 14.67 2.84 -27.80
N ASN A 52 13.91 2.19 -26.88
CA ASN A 52 13.43 0.83 -27.06
C ASN A 52 11.90 0.78 -27.07
N THR A 53 11.36 -0.15 -27.84
CA THR A 53 9.93 -0.40 -27.89
C THR A 53 9.43 -1.06 -26.60
N ALA A 54 8.12 -1.00 -26.35
CA ALA A 54 7.52 -1.69 -25.20
C ALA A 54 7.83 -3.19 -25.18
N GLU A 55 7.86 -3.84 -26.36
CA GLU A 55 8.20 -5.27 -26.51
C GLU A 55 9.66 -5.56 -26.16
N ASP A 56 10.60 -4.68 -26.54
CA ASP A 56 12.00 -4.83 -26.18
C ASP A 56 12.22 -4.60 -24.68
N VAL A 57 11.56 -3.59 -24.11
CA VAL A 57 11.59 -3.32 -22.67
C VAL A 57 11.03 -4.50 -21.88
N GLU A 58 9.93 -5.11 -22.34
CA GLU A 58 9.34 -6.30 -21.73
C GLU A 58 10.33 -7.45 -21.69
N LYS A 59 10.86 -7.85 -22.86
CA LYS A 59 11.73 -9.01 -22.99
C LYS A 59 13.11 -8.86 -22.34
N LEU A 60 13.66 -7.64 -22.34
CA LEU A 60 15.03 -7.40 -21.90
C LEU A 60 15.12 -6.93 -20.45
N ILE A 61 14.08 -6.32 -19.92
CA ILE A 61 14.07 -5.73 -18.57
C ILE A 61 13.01 -6.40 -17.70
N THR A 62 11.73 -6.39 -18.16
CA THR A 62 10.60 -6.77 -17.30
C THR A 62 10.58 -8.26 -17.03
N ASP A 63 10.62 -9.11 -18.07
CA ASP A 63 10.54 -10.56 -17.93
C ASP A 63 11.67 -11.15 -17.05
N PRO A 64 12.97 -10.78 -17.25
CA PRO A 64 14.04 -11.28 -16.40
C PRO A 64 13.87 -10.87 -14.93
N LEU A 65 13.45 -9.63 -14.69
CA LEU A 65 13.21 -9.16 -13.32
C LEU A 65 12.01 -9.86 -12.68
N GLU A 66 10.91 -10.04 -13.43
CA GLU A 66 9.75 -10.78 -12.91
C GLU A 66 10.11 -12.21 -12.52
N ASP A 67 10.85 -12.91 -13.37
CA ASP A 67 11.24 -14.30 -13.11
C ASP A 67 12.11 -14.43 -11.86
N ARG A 68 12.97 -13.45 -11.60
CA ARG A 68 13.72 -13.37 -10.37
C ARG A 68 12.83 -13.06 -9.16
N LEU A 69 11.98 -12.05 -9.27
CA LEU A 69 11.10 -11.62 -8.20
C LEU A 69 10.08 -12.68 -7.80
N LYS A 70 9.64 -13.55 -8.71
CA LYS A 70 8.79 -14.72 -8.42
C LYS A 70 9.46 -15.72 -7.46
N THR A 71 10.79 -15.73 -7.38
CA THR A 71 11.52 -16.61 -6.44
C THR A 71 11.63 -16.05 -5.04
N VAL A 72 11.32 -14.78 -4.84
CA VAL A 72 11.39 -14.10 -3.54
C VAL A 72 10.31 -14.64 -2.60
N SER A 73 10.71 -15.00 -1.40
CA SER A 73 9.76 -15.47 -0.38
C SER A 73 8.85 -14.35 0.12
N ASN A 74 7.60 -14.70 0.43
CA ASN A 74 6.55 -13.79 0.90
C ASN A 74 5.96 -12.84 -0.15
N VAL A 75 6.24 -13.05 -1.43
CA VAL A 75 5.57 -12.37 -2.53
C VAL A 75 4.19 -13.01 -2.73
N ILE A 76 3.15 -12.17 -2.79
CA ILE A 76 1.77 -12.57 -3.04
C ILE A 76 1.43 -12.38 -4.51
N GLU A 77 1.76 -11.20 -5.06
CA GLU A 77 1.42 -10.83 -6.42
C GLU A 77 2.52 -9.96 -7.04
N ILE A 78 2.72 -10.13 -8.34
CA ILE A 78 3.60 -9.28 -9.15
C ILE A 78 2.76 -8.78 -10.31
N THR A 79 2.73 -7.47 -10.48
CA THR A 79 2.08 -6.80 -11.60
C THR A 79 3.10 -5.95 -12.32
N SER A 80 3.22 -6.09 -13.62
CA SER A 80 4.15 -5.31 -14.43
C SER A 80 3.45 -4.53 -15.53
N THR A 81 4.11 -3.48 -15.99
CA THR A 81 3.70 -2.68 -17.13
C THR A 81 4.92 -2.25 -17.90
N SER A 82 4.99 -2.67 -19.16
CA SER A 82 6.05 -2.28 -20.11
C SER A 82 5.50 -1.25 -21.09
N GLN A 83 6.22 -0.15 -21.24
CA GLN A 83 5.93 0.92 -22.19
C GLN A 83 7.19 1.25 -23.00
N GLU A 84 7.04 2.08 -24.01
CA GLU A 84 8.19 2.63 -24.73
C GLU A 84 9.13 3.33 -23.74
N ASP A 85 10.41 2.97 -23.76
CA ASP A 85 11.47 3.51 -22.89
C ASP A 85 11.36 3.20 -21.39
N TYR A 86 10.30 2.51 -20.92
CA TYR A 86 10.01 2.42 -19.49
C TYR A 86 9.36 1.11 -19.07
N SER A 87 9.83 0.56 -17.96
CA SER A 87 9.20 -0.57 -17.25
C SER A 87 8.85 -0.19 -15.83
N MET A 88 7.70 -0.66 -15.37
CA MET A 88 7.30 -0.61 -13.96
C MET A 88 6.84 -1.98 -13.51
N ILE A 89 7.38 -2.44 -12.39
CA ILE A 89 6.98 -3.69 -11.73
C ILE A 89 6.53 -3.35 -10.31
N ILE A 90 5.40 -3.90 -9.90
CA ILE A 90 4.85 -3.76 -8.56
C ILE A 90 4.88 -5.13 -7.92
N VAL A 91 5.55 -5.26 -6.79
CA VAL A 91 5.64 -6.49 -6.00
C VAL A 91 4.89 -6.31 -4.71
N GLU A 92 3.86 -7.11 -4.51
CA GLU A 92 3.06 -7.13 -3.29
C GLU A 92 3.52 -8.26 -2.37
N PHE A 93 3.77 -7.92 -1.12
CA PHE A 93 4.25 -8.82 -0.10
C PHE A 93 3.19 -9.10 0.97
N ASP A 94 3.33 -10.24 1.63
CA ASP A 94 2.53 -10.63 2.79
C ASP A 94 2.68 -9.59 3.94
N GLU A 95 1.60 -9.37 4.70
CA GLU A 95 1.53 -8.43 5.83
C GLU A 95 2.57 -8.71 6.94
N ASN A 96 3.12 -9.93 6.97
CA ASN A 96 4.07 -10.37 7.99
C ASN A 96 5.51 -9.88 7.76
N ILE A 97 5.78 -9.24 6.62
CA ILE A 97 7.11 -8.72 6.28
C ILE A 97 7.14 -7.20 6.48
N SER A 98 8.21 -6.70 7.08
CA SER A 98 8.42 -5.25 7.14
C SER A 98 8.81 -4.69 5.78
N VAL A 99 8.41 -3.47 5.51
CA VAL A 99 8.69 -2.76 4.24
C VAL A 99 10.18 -2.72 3.93
N ASP A 100 11.00 -2.45 4.95
CA ASP A 100 12.47 -2.41 4.79
C ASP A 100 13.04 -3.77 4.39
N ALA A 101 12.54 -4.86 5.01
CA ALA A 101 12.97 -6.21 4.67
C ALA A 101 12.51 -6.63 3.27
N ALA A 102 11.29 -6.25 2.87
CA ALA A 102 10.78 -6.48 1.52
C ALA A 102 11.64 -5.75 0.48
N LYS A 103 11.90 -4.46 0.72
CA LYS A 103 12.74 -3.63 -0.16
C LYS A 103 14.16 -4.19 -0.29
N GLN A 104 14.76 -4.66 0.82
CA GLN A 104 16.10 -5.25 0.77
C GLN A 104 16.11 -6.53 -0.07
N LYS A 105 15.13 -7.41 0.10
CA LYS A 105 15.03 -8.64 -0.70
C LYS A 105 14.88 -8.35 -2.19
N VAL A 106 14.01 -7.40 -2.54
CA VAL A 106 13.84 -6.97 -3.93
C VAL A 106 15.15 -6.41 -4.50
N LYS A 107 15.83 -5.58 -3.72
CA LYS A 107 17.10 -5.00 -4.15
C LYS A 107 18.19 -6.04 -4.36
N ASP A 108 18.30 -7.02 -3.46
CA ASP A 108 19.29 -8.09 -3.57
C ASP A 108 19.08 -8.91 -4.85
N GLU A 109 17.83 -9.19 -5.25
CA GLU A 109 17.51 -9.89 -6.48
C GLU A 109 17.75 -9.04 -7.74
N ILE A 110 17.43 -7.74 -7.68
CA ILE A 110 17.73 -6.78 -8.74
C ILE A 110 19.24 -6.71 -8.96
N ASP A 111 20.01 -6.54 -7.89
CA ASP A 111 21.46 -6.44 -7.96
C ASP A 111 22.09 -7.73 -8.50
N ALA A 112 21.52 -8.89 -8.15
CA ALA A 112 21.96 -10.18 -8.69
C ALA A 112 21.70 -10.33 -10.20
N GLU A 113 20.53 -9.88 -10.68
CA GLU A 113 20.18 -9.93 -12.10
C GLU A 113 20.99 -8.93 -12.92
N THR A 114 21.09 -7.69 -12.43
CA THR A 114 21.85 -6.63 -13.14
C THR A 114 23.37 -6.88 -13.16
N ALA A 115 23.87 -7.73 -12.26
CA ALA A 115 25.28 -8.15 -12.28
C ALA A 115 25.61 -9.04 -13.49
N GLY A 116 24.62 -9.70 -14.12
CA GLY A 116 24.80 -10.56 -15.27
C GLY A 116 25.47 -9.85 -16.45
N GLU A 117 26.22 -10.60 -17.27
CA GLU A 117 26.88 -10.06 -18.48
C GLU A 117 25.86 -9.67 -19.56
N ASP A 118 24.72 -10.37 -19.60
CA ASP A 118 23.67 -10.17 -20.61
C ASP A 118 22.70 -9.04 -20.25
N TRP A 119 22.87 -8.39 -19.08
CA TRP A 119 22.00 -7.31 -18.66
C TRP A 119 22.12 -6.08 -19.59
N PRO A 120 20.99 -5.50 -20.01
CA PRO A 120 20.98 -4.38 -20.96
C PRO A 120 21.82 -3.17 -20.54
N THR A 121 22.42 -2.55 -21.52
CA THR A 121 23.19 -1.31 -21.30
C THR A 121 22.64 -0.19 -22.17
N PHE A 122 22.66 1.03 -21.64
CA PHE A 122 22.34 2.24 -22.36
C PHE A 122 23.53 3.22 -22.25
N ASN A 123 24.04 3.69 -23.40
CA ASN A 123 25.21 4.56 -23.46
C ASN A 123 26.45 4.02 -22.72
N GLY A 124 26.62 2.69 -22.67
CA GLY A 124 27.76 2.04 -22.01
C GLY A 124 27.61 1.87 -20.49
N ALA A 125 26.50 2.30 -19.89
CA ALA A 125 26.14 2.02 -18.51
C ALA A 125 25.01 0.96 -18.48
N LYS A 126 25.02 0.10 -17.47
CA LYS A 126 23.92 -0.83 -17.24
C LYS A 126 22.63 -0.09 -16.91
N VAL A 127 21.50 -0.61 -17.38
CA VAL A 127 20.19 -0.09 -16.98
C VAL A 127 20.01 -0.39 -15.49
N GLU A 128 19.72 0.64 -14.70
CA GLU A 128 19.57 0.51 -13.25
C GLU A 128 18.09 0.57 -12.86
N PRO A 129 17.49 -0.59 -12.46
CA PRO A 129 16.16 -0.59 -11.86
C PRO A 129 16.18 0.07 -10.49
N ASN A 130 15.24 0.95 -10.23
CA ASN A 130 15.11 1.64 -8.96
C ASN A 130 13.91 1.11 -8.16
N ALA A 131 14.17 0.53 -7.02
CA ALA A 131 13.15 0.03 -6.10
C ALA A 131 12.80 1.09 -5.03
N PHE A 132 11.52 1.46 -4.95
CA PHE A 132 11.02 2.44 -3.99
C PHE A 132 9.65 2.02 -3.43
N GLU A 133 9.29 2.56 -2.29
CA GLU A 133 7.95 2.44 -1.74
C GLU A 133 7.19 3.76 -1.96
N LEU A 134 5.91 3.67 -2.24
CA LEU A 134 5.01 4.82 -2.15
C LEU A 134 4.43 4.84 -0.73
N SER A 135 5.11 5.53 0.18
CA SER A 135 4.46 5.90 1.43
C SER A 135 3.46 7.01 1.13
N ILE A 136 2.18 6.65 1.08
CA ILE A 136 1.13 7.65 1.15
C ILE A 136 1.12 8.10 2.61
N SER A 137 1.94 9.09 2.93
CA SER A 137 1.74 9.82 4.18
C SER A 137 0.41 10.54 4.03
N GLU A 138 -0.61 10.08 4.73
CA GLU A 138 -1.88 10.78 4.91
C GLU A 138 -1.66 12.06 5.74
N GLU A 139 -0.85 12.95 5.24
CA GLU A 139 -0.81 14.32 5.74
C GLU A 139 -1.41 15.23 4.67
N PHE A 140 -2.74 15.08 4.48
CA PHE A 140 -3.50 16.18 3.92
C PHE A 140 -3.57 17.26 5.01
N PRO A 141 -2.87 18.40 4.88
CA PRO A 141 -3.14 19.52 5.74
C PRO A 141 -4.57 19.97 5.43
N ILE A 142 -5.48 19.68 6.35
CA ILE A 142 -6.78 20.31 6.35
C ILE A 142 -6.51 21.82 6.42
N LEU A 143 -6.70 22.47 5.28
CA LEU A 143 -6.70 23.92 5.20
C LEU A 143 -7.82 24.47 6.10
N ASN A 144 -7.42 25.09 7.21
CA ASN A 144 -8.28 25.95 8.02
C ASN A 144 -8.60 27.21 7.25
#